data_c2ddaf05c63e8f97316c36dc727b1d6c
#
_entry.id   c2ddaf05c63e8f97316c36dc727b1d6c
#
_cell.length_a   1.000
_cell.length_b   1.000
_cell.length_c   1.000
_cell.angle_alpha   90.00
_cell.angle_beta   90.00
_cell.angle_gamma   90.00
#
_symmetry.space_group_name_H-M   'P 1'
#
loop_
_entity.id
_entity.type
_entity.pdbx_description
1 polymer ?
#
loop_
_entity_poly.entity_id
_entity_poly.type
_entity_poly.pdbx_seq_one_letter_code
_entity_poly.pdbx_strand_id
1 'polypeptide(L)'
;YHVNVISNGDPLEIFTDKDGELIFKKYSPIGELGDFAAQICDSLRKTTDGIAAVCDRDTVIAIAGGAKKELLEKPVSAQLGEIMAGRSVYRHSTGGSSTPVSAADEKYCISVAAPVISEGDVMGCVLFITEKNSPPASEVEFKLAQTVANFLGKQMES
;
A
#
# COMPACT_ATOMS: atom_id res chain seq x y z
N TYR A 1 -17.57 -1.87 10.81
CA TYR A 1 -17.87 -0.51 10.38
C TYR A 1 -16.75 0.44 10.79
N HIS A 2 -16.04 0.94 9.81
CA HIS A 2 -14.94 1.87 10.07
C HIS A 2 -15.32 3.28 9.65
N VAL A 3 -15.10 4.24 10.55
CA VAL A 3 -15.22 5.64 10.22
C VAL A 3 -13.82 6.15 9.89
N ASN A 4 -13.56 6.37 8.61
CA ASN A 4 -12.32 6.99 8.17
C ASN A 4 -12.43 8.50 8.31
N VAL A 5 -11.32 9.14 8.67
CA VAL A 5 -11.26 10.59 8.66
C VAL A 5 -11.29 11.06 7.21
N ILE A 6 -12.27 11.89 6.87
CA ILE A 6 -12.45 12.45 5.53
C ILE A 6 -11.98 13.90 5.57
N SER A 7 -10.97 14.21 4.74
CA SER A 7 -10.43 15.57 4.65
C SER A 7 -11.17 16.36 3.58
N ASN A 8 -11.12 17.68 3.69
CA ASN A 8 -11.71 18.56 2.69
C ASN A 8 -11.07 18.31 1.32
N GLY A 9 -11.88 18.12 0.30
CA GLY A 9 -11.40 17.85 -1.05
C GLY A 9 -11.24 16.37 -1.39
N ASP A 10 -11.42 15.46 -0.44
CA ASP A 10 -11.37 14.03 -0.73
C ASP A 10 -12.55 13.61 -1.61
N PRO A 11 -12.32 12.76 -2.63
CA PRO A 11 -13.42 12.21 -3.41
C PRO A 11 -14.23 11.24 -2.56
N LEU A 12 -15.55 11.24 -2.74
CA LEU A 12 -16.47 10.39 -2.00
C LEU A 12 -17.31 9.56 -2.95
N GLU A 13 -17.65 8.35 -2.52
CA GLU A 13 -18.66 7.51 -3.13
C GLU A 13 -19.93 7.58 -2.29
N ILE A 14 -21.08 7.55 -2.95
CA ILE A 14 -22.38 7.60 -2.29
C ILE A 14 -23.12 6.30 -2.57
N PHE A 15 -23.57 5.65 -1.49
CA PHE A 15 -24.31 4.39 -1.58
C PHE A 15 -25.65 4.54 -0.87
N THR A 16 -26.64 3.76 -1.32
CA THR A 16 -27.91 3.61 -0.61
C THR A 16 -27.97 2.21 -0.03
N ASP A 17 -28.20 2.08 1.27
CA ASP A 17 -28.34 0.79 1.91
C ASP A 17 -29.75 0.20 1.73
N LYS A 18 -30.01 -0.95 2.35
CA LYS A 18 -31.29 -1.66 2.26
C LYS A 18 -32.47 -0.86 2.82
N ASP A 19 -32.21 0.03 3.74
CA ASP A 19 -33.22 0.85 4.42
C ASP A 19 -33.37 2.22 3.78
N GLY A 20 -32.66 2.47 2.68
CA GLY A 20 -32.74 3.74 1.96
C GLY A 20 -31.85 4.84 2.54
N GLU A 21 -31.01 4.52 3.52
CA GLU A 21 -30.06 5.48 4.07
C GLU A 21 -28.93 5.75 3.11
N LEU A 22 -28.44 6.99 3.05
CA LEU A 22 -27.28 7.36 2.26
C LEU A 22 -26.01 7.04 3.03
N ILE A 23 -25.09 6.33 2.36
CA ILE A 23 -23.77 5.99 2.91
C ILE A 23 -22.73 6.71 2.09
N PHE A 24 -21.83 7.45 2.77
CA PHE A 24 -20.72 8.15 2.14
C PHE A 24 -19.43 7.38 2.45
N LYS A 25 -18.71 6.99 1.42
CA LYS A 25 -17.39 6.37 1.54
C LYS A 25 -16.36 7.21 0.84
N LYS A 26 -15.15 7.26 1.42
CA LYS A 26 -13.99 7.84 0.72
C LYS A 26 -13.67 6.99 -0.50
N TYR A 27 -13.61 7.61 -1.66
CA TYR A 27 -13.29 6.92 -2.91
C TYR A 27 -11.80 6.63 -2.97
N SER A 28 -11.45 5.38 -3.24
CA SER A 28 -10.07 4.94 -3.43
C SER A 28 -9.98 4.19 -4.77
N PRO A 29 -9.42 4.82 -5.82
CA PRO A 29 -9.30 4.15 -7.12
C PRO A 29 -8.51 2.84 -7.06
N ILE A 30 -7.44 2.81 -6.28
CA ILE A 30 -6.64 1.57 -6.14
C ILE A 30 -7.39 0.53 -5.30
N GLY A 31 -8.25 0.96 -4.38
CA GLY A 31 -9.09 0.07 -3.59
C GLY A 31 -10.11 -0.70 -4.42
N GLU A 32 -10.54 -0.12 -5.55
CA GLU A 32 -11.42 -0.81 -6.52
C GLU A 32 -10.72 -2.02 -7.16
N LEU A 33 -9.39 -2.07 -7.11
CA LEU A 33 -8.58 -3.15 -7.65
C LEU A 33 -8.19 -4.18 -6.58
N GLY A 34 -8.92 -4.22 -5.44
CA GLY A 34 -8.57 -5.05 -4.29
C GLY A 34 -8.25 -6.51 -4.61
N ASP A 35 -9.12 -7.19 -5.36
CA ASP A 35 -8.91 -8.58 -5.75
C ASP A 35 -7.69 -8.74 -6.67
N PHE A 36 -7.53 -7.80 -7.58
CA PHE A 36 -6.39 -7.76 -8.49
C PHE A 36 -5.09 -7.49 -7.72
N ALA A 37 -5.12 -6.57 -6.78
CA ALA A 37 -3.98 -6.27 -5.92
C ALA A 37 -3.57 -7.49 -5.09
N ALA A 38 -4.54 -8.25 -4.58
CA ALA A 38 -4.27 -9.47 -3.85
C ALA A 38 -3.56 -10.52 -4.73
N GLN A 39 -3.99 -10.66 -5.99
CA GLN A 39 -3.34 -11.56 -6.93
C GLN A 39 -1.91 -11.13 -7.24
N ILE A 40 -1.69 -9.84 -7.38
CA ILE A 40 -0.35 -9.27 -7.58
C ILE A 40 0.55 -9.59 -6.38
N CYS A 41 0.05 -9.39 -5.16
CA CYS A 41 0.81 -9.69 -3.95
C CYS A 41 1.18 -11.17 -3.89
N ASP A 42 0.27 -12.06 -4.23
CA ASP A 42 0.54 -13.50 -4.28
C ASP A 42 1.64 -13.83 -5.29
N SER A 43 1.61 -13.20 -6.46
CA SER A 43 2.65 -13.40 -7.49
C SER A 43 4.00 -12.90 -7.04
N LEU A 44 4.05 -11.74 -6.40
CA LEU A 44 5.29 -11.18 -5.85
C LEU A 44 5.86 -12.07 -4.75
N ARG A 45 4.98 -12.58 -3.89
CA ARG A 45 5.36 -13.49 -2.82
C ARG A 45 5.99 -14.77 -3.38
N LYS A 46 5.39 -15.35 -4.40
CA LYS A 46 5.91 -16.59 -5.03
C LYS A 46 7.27 -16.38 -5.70
N THR A 47 7.49 -15.21 -6.25
CA THR A 47 8.72 -14.88 -6.98
C THR A 47 9.88 -14.53 -6.05
N THR A 48 9.60 -13.93 -4.90
CA THR A 48 10.64 -13.33 -4.03
C THR A 48 10.78 -13.98 -2.67
N ASP A 49 9.80 -14.78 -2.24
CA ASP A 49 9.68 -15.29 -0.87
C ASP A 49 9.55 -14.19 0.19
N GLY A 50 9.36 -12.94 -0.23
CA GLY A 50 9.16 -11.81 0.67
C GLY A 50 7.69 -11.59 0.99
N ILE A 51 7.42 -10.76 1.99
CA ILE A 51 6.06 -10.29 2.26
C ILE A 51 5.79 -9.13 1.30
N ALA A 52 4.75 -9.24 0.48
CA ALA A 52 4.39 -8.22 -0.48
C ALA A 52 3.03 -7.63 -0.14
N ALA A 53 2.87 -6.34 -0.32
CA ALA A 53 1.62 -5.65 -0.01
C ALA A 53 1.36 -4.51 -0.98
N VAL A 54 0.09 -4.10 -1.04
CA VAL A 54 -0.33 -2.90 -1.74
C VAL A 54 -1.14 -2.08 -0.75
N CYS A 55 -0.88 -0.79 -0.69
CA CYS A 55 -1.68 0.14 0.09
C CYS A 55 -2.27 1.21 -0.81
N ASP A 56 -3.39 1.80 -0.37
CA ASP A 56 -3.82 3.07 -0.90
C ASP A 56 -3.14 4.19 -0.10
N ARG A 57 -3.63 5.40 -0.17
CA ARG A 57 -3.01 6.51 0.57
C ARG A 57 -3.21 6.42 2.07
N ASP A 58 -4.13 5.60 2.54
CA ASP A 58 -4.55 5.56 3.95
C ASP A 58 -4.37 4.21 4.62
N THR A 59 -4.58 3.11 3.91
CA THR A 59 -4.61 1.77 4.50
C THR A 59 -3.93 0.72 3.62
N VAL A 60 -3.54 -0.38 4.23
CA VAL A 60 -3.03 -1.57 3.52
C VAL A 60 -4.22 -2.33 2.96
N ILE A 61 -4.32 -2.46 1.64
CA ILE A 61 -5.49 -3.06 0.97
C ILE A 61 -5.29 -4.52 0.55
N ALA A 62 -4.05 -4.96 0.42
CA ALA A 62 -3.74 -6.35 0.05
C ALA A 62 -2.38 -6.72 0.62
N ILE A 63 -2.20 -7.99 0.99
CA ILE A 63 -0.95 -8.48 1.52
C ILE A 63 -0.85 -9.99 1.28
N ALA A 64 0.36 -10.48 1.03
CA ALA A 64 0.67 -11.89 0.89
C ALA A 64 2.03 -12.22 1.52
N GLY A 65 2.15 -13.40 2.11
CA GLY A 65 3.40 -13.89 2.69
C GLY A 65 3.50 -13.80 4.20
N GLY A 66 2.40 -13.47 4.87
CA GLY A 66 2.35 -13.31 6.32
C GLY A 66 1.93 -11.90 6.71
N ALA A 67 1.95 -11.62 8.01
CA ALA A 67 1.61 -10.30 8.56
C ALA A 67 0.18 -9.81 8.25
N LYS A 68 -0.67 -10.67 7.73
CA LYS A 68 -2.03 -10.29 7.32
C LYS A 68 -2.85 -9.79 8.52
N LYS A 69 -2.79 -10.50 9.64
CA LYS A 69 -3.48 -10.11 10.87
C LYS A 69 -3.02 -8.76 11.38
N GLU A 70 -1.73 -8.50 11.28
CA GLU A 70 -1.10 -7.32 11.84
C GLU A 70 -1.28 -6.09 10.98
N LEU A 71 -1.37 -6.26 9.66
CA LEU A 71 -1.26 -5.13 8.73
C LEU A 71 -2.45 -4.92 7.79
N LEU A 72 -3.19 -5.97 7.42
CA LEU A 72 -4.30 -5.80 6.47
C LEU A 72 -5.35 -4.86 7.03
N GLU A 73 -5.76 -3.89 6.24
CA GLU A 73 -6.71 -2.84 6.59
C GLU A 73 -6.23 -1.89 7.70
N LYS A 74 -4.95 -1.96 8.07
CA LYS A 74 -4.39 -1.03 9.05
C LYS A 74 -3.96 0.26 8.38
N PRO A 75 -3.99 1.38 9.14
CA PRO A 75 -3.55 2.67 8.60
C PRO A 75 -2.06 2.64 8.26
N VAL A 76 -1.70 3.28 7.16
CA VAL A 76 -0.30 3.46 6.81
C VAL A 76 0.37 4.43 7.80
N SER A 77 1.66 4.23 8.05
CA SER A 77 2.41 5.12 8.94
C SER A 77 2.56 6.52 8.31
N ALA A 78 2.84 7.50 9.16
CA ALA A 78 3.16 8.85 8.69
C ALA A 78 4.37 8.84 7.75
N GLN A 79 5.37 8.02 8.07
CA GLN A 79 6.58 7.88 7.25
C GLN A 79 6.27 7.32 5.86
N LEU A 80 5.38 6.32 5.77
CA LEU A 80 4.94 5.79 4.48
C LEU A 80 4.17 6.86 3.69
N GLY A 81 3.36 7.65 4.37
CA GLY A 81 2.68 8.79 3.77
C GLY A 81 3.66 9.79 3.15
N GLU A 82 4.76 10.07 3.84
CA GLU A 82 5.81 10.96 3.33
C GLU A 82 6.52 10.37 2.10
N ILE A 83 6.78 9.06 2.11
CA ILE A 83 7.37 8.37 0.95
C ILE A 83 6.46 8.53 -0.27
N MET A 84 5.17 8.31 -0.10
CA MET A 84 4.18 8.47 -1.18
C MET A 84 4.14 9.92 -1.68
N ALA A 85 4.11 10.88 -0.78
CA ALA A 85 4.11 12.31 -1.13
C ALA A 85 5.37 12.71 -1.90
N GLY A 86 6.50 12.09 -1.56
CA GLY A 86 7.78 12.33 -2.25
C GLY A 86 7.87 11.73 -3.65
N ARG A 87 6.98 10.81 -4.00
CA ARG A 87 6.88 10.19 -5.34
C ARG A 87 8.09 9.38 -5.79
N SER A 88 9.06 9.17 -4.92
CA SER A 88 10.28 8.41 -5.22
C SER A 88 10.21 7.03 -4.57
N VAL A 89 10.85 6.05 -5.21
CA VAL A 89 10.94 4.71 -4.64
C VAL A 89 11.83 4.74 -3.41
N TYR A 90 11.33 4.20 -2.31
CA TYR A 90 12.09 4.03 -1.09
C TYR A 90 12.69 2.63 -1.05
N ARG A 91 13.93 2.55 -0.62
CA ARG A 91 14.64 1.29 -0.40
C ARG A 91 15.40 1.37 0.91
N HIS A 92 15.11 0.45 1.82
CA HIS A 92 15.83 0.40 3.10
C HIS A 92 17.30 0.05 2.86
N SER A 93 18.21 0.79 3.50
CA SER A 93 19.65 0.55 3.40
C SER A 93 20.21 0.09 4.74
N THR A 94 21.34 -0.59 4.70
CA THR A 94 22.06 -1.05 5.91
C THR A 94 22.43 0.17 6.77
N GLY A 95 22.12 0.09 8.07
CA GLY A 95 22.43 1.15 9.02
C GLY A 95 21.41 2.30 9.05
N GLY A 96 20.43 2.30 8.16
CA GLY A 96 19.36 3.28 8.18
C GLY A 96 18.32 2.97 9.26
N SER A 97 17.55 3.98 9.64
CA SER A 97 16.44 3.80 10.56
C SER A 97 15.34 2.95 9.90
N SER A 98 14.69 2.09 10.70
CA SER A 98 13.56 1.30 10.22
C SER A 98 12.35 2.21 9.98
N THR A 99 11.65 1.96 8.88
CA THR A 99 10.43 2.69 8.53
C THR A 99 9.25 1.76 8.76
N PRO A 100 8.34 2.07 9.69
CA PRO A 100 7.20 1.20 9.96
C PRO A 100 6.20 1.23 8.81
N VAL A 101 5.52 0.11 8.60
CA VAL A 101 4.41 0.05 7.65
C VAL A 101 3.20 0.79 8.21
N SER A 102 2.90 0.53 9.48
CA SER A 102 1.77 1.11 10.20
C SER A 102 2.19 1.50 11.60
N ALA A 103 1.65 2.61 12.11
CA ALA A 103 1.84 3.00 13.50
C ALA A 103 1.16 2.03 14.48
N ALA A 104 0.21 1.22 13.99
CA ALA A 104 -0.51 0.23 14.80
C ALA A 104 0.30 -1.05 15.03
N ASP A 105 1.45 -1.19 14.37
CA ASP A 105 2.30 -2.38 14.47
C ASP A 105 3.77 -1.97 14.63
N GLU A 106 4.48 -2.67 15.52
CA GLU A 106 5.90 -2.38 15.78
C GLU A 106 6.84 -3.44 15.21
N LYS A 107 6.31 -4.54 14.71
CA LYS A 107 7.12 -5.68 14.28
C LYS A 107 7.62 -5.55 12.85
N TYR A 108 6.80 -5.00 11.97
CA TYR A 108 7.08 -4.98 10.53
C TYR A 108 7.49 -3.61 10.04
N CYS A 109 8.45 -3.61 9.12
CA CYS A 109 8.94 -2.40 8.48
C CYS A 109 9.04 -2.55 6.97
N ILE A 110 9.21 -1.42 6.31
CA ILE A 110 9.25 -1.34 4.86
C ILE A 110 10.68 -1.65 4.38
N SER A 111 10.79 -2.63 3.51
CA SER A 111 12.01 -2.95 2.80
C SER A 111 12.09 -2.13 1.50
N VAL A 112 11.00 -2.12 0.73
CA VAL A 112 10.86 -1.31 -0.49
C VAL A 112 9.46 -0.72 -0.51
N ALA A 113 9.34 0.52 -0.96
CA ALA A 113 8.07 1.17 -1.21
C ALA A 113 8.13 1.90 -2.55
N ALA A 114 7.31 1.46 -3.51
CA ALA A 114 7.24 2.06 -4.83
C ALA A 114 5.87 2.72 -5.02
N PRO A 115 5.80 4.05 -5.04
CA PRO A 115 4.53 4.75 -5.21
C PRO A 115 3.86 4.42 -6.54
N VAL A 116 2.55 4.23 -6.49
CA VAL A 116 1.70 4.04 -7.67
C VAL A 116 1.18 5.39 -8.09
N ILE A 117 1.57 5.83 -9.28
CA ILE A 117 1.20 7.16 -9.78
C ILE A 117 0.36 6.97 -11.04
N SER A 118 -0.80 7.60 -11.08
CA SER A 118 -1.69 7.59 -12.23
C SER A 118 -2.10 9.01 -12.57
N GLU A 119 -1.87 9.41 -13.82
CA GLU A 119 -2.22 10.76 -14.30
C GLU A 119 -1.69 11.88 -13.39
N GLY A 120 -0.47 11.69 -12.89
CA GLY A 120 0.20 12.67 -12.02
C GLY A 120 -0.12 12.59 -10.54
N ASP A 121 -1.11 11.80 -10.14
CA ASP A 121 -1.51 11.67 -8.75
C ASP A 121 -1.03 10.37 -8.12
N VAL A 122 -0.59 10.44 -6.86
CA VAL A 122 -0.22 9.24 -6.09
C VAL A 122 -1.50 8.55 -5.65
N MET A 123 -1.64 7.28 -6.03
CA MET A 123 -2.81 6.47 -5.70
C MET A 123 -2.55 5.54 -4.51
N GLY A 124 -1.32 5.16 -4.29
CA GLY A 124 -0.93 4.22 -3.26
C GLY A 124 0.51 3.80 -3.43
N CYS A 125 0.82 2.59 -3.00
CA CYS A 125 2.19 2.13 -2.97
C CYS A 125 2.26 0.60 -3.05
N VAL A 126 3.25 0.08 -3.76
CA VAL A 126 3.61 -1.34 -3.73
C VAL A 126 4.74 -1.51 -2.73
N LEU A 127 4.58 -2.45 -1.81
CA LEU A 127 5.49 -2.63 -0.68
C LEU A 127 6.09 -4.02 -0.66
N PHE A 128 7.37 -4.10 -0.31
CA PHE A 128 7.95 -5.28 0.30
C PHE A 128 8.21 -4.99 1.77
N ILE A 129 7.86 -5.95 2.61
CA ILE A 129 7.80 -5.80 4.06
C ILE A 129 8.71 -6.85 4.70
N THR A 130 9.38 -6.46 5.78
CA THR A 130 10.26 -7.34 6.52
C THR A 130 10.15 -7.06 8.02
N GLU A 131 10.70 -7.95 8.84
CA GLU A 131 10.82 -7.68 10.27
C GLU A 131 12.01 -6.74 10.52
N LYS A 132 11.99 -6.05 11.65
CA LYS A 132 13.10 -5.19 12.05
C LYS A 132 14.41 -5.98 12.08
N ASN A 133 15.51 -5.30 11.78
CA ASN A 133 16.87 -5.86 11.78
C ASN A 133 17.11 -6.94 10.72
N SER A 134 16.28 -6.98 9.70
CA SER A 134 16.48 -7.87 8.56
C SER A 134 17.49 -7.27 7.57
N PRO A 135 18.05 -8.09 6.68
CA PRO A 135 18.94 -7.60 5.64
C PRO A 135 18.27 -6.56 4.76
N PRO A 136 19.03 -5.70 4.09
CA PRO A 136 18.45 -4.72 3.16
C PRO A 136 17.74 -5.42 2.00
N ALA A 137 16.83 -4.69 1.34
CA ALA A 137 16.08 -5.19 0.21
C ALA A 137 16.99 -5.63 -0.92
N SER A 138 16.64 -6.74 -1.56
CA SER A 138 17.37 -7.23 -2.74
C SER A 138 17.08 -6.34 -3.95
N GLU A 139 17.97 -6.38 -4.92
CA GLU A 139 17.78 -5.70 -6.19
C GLU A 139 16.53 -6.20 -6.92
N VAL A 140 16.25 -7.50 -6.79
CA VAL A 140 15.05 -8.11 -7.39
C VAL A 140 13.78 -7.51 -6.81
N GLU A 141 13.70 -7.41 -5.48
CA GLU A 141 12.54 -6.80 -4.82
C GLU A 141 12.35 -5.36 -5.24
N PHE A 142 13.44 -4.59 -5.29
CA PHE A 142 13.41 -3.20 -5.72
C PHE A 142 12.86 -3.07 -7.15
N LYS A 143 13.38 -3.84 -8.08
CA LYS A 143 12.96 -3.78 -9.49
C LYS A 143 11.53 -4.26 -9.69
N LEU A 144 11.13 -5.32 -9.00
CA LEU A 144 9.76 -5.84 -9.08
C LEU A 144 8.75 -4.85 -8.54
N ALA A 145 9.02 -4.25 -7.38
CA ALA A 145 8.11 -3.25 -6.81
C ALA A 145 7.91 -2.08 -7.77
N GLN A 146 8.99 -1.60 -8.35
CA GLN A 146 8.97 -0.51 -9.34
C GLN A 146 8.13 -0.87 -10.56
N THR A 147 8.37 -2.06 -11.12
CA THR A 147 7.67 -2.56 -12.30
C THR A 147 6.17 -2.68 -12.04
N VAL A 148 5.82 -3.28 -10.91
CA VAL A 148 4.42 -3.49 -10.53
C VAL A 148 3.72 -2.16 -10.26
N ALA A 149 4.39 -1.24 -9.58
CA ALA A 149 3.83 0.10 -9.33
C ALA A 149 3.53 0.84 -10.65
N ASN A 150 4.44 0.77 -11.61
CA ASN A 150 4.22 1.36 -12.92
C ASN A 150 3.06 0.70 -13.65
N PHE A 151 2.96 -0.61 -13.58
CA PHE A 151 1.87 -1.36 -14.20
C PHE A 151 0.51 -0.96 -13.60
N LEU A 152 0.44 -0.92 -12.26
CA LEU A 152 -0.79 -0.51 -11.58
C LEU A 152 -1.21 0.93 -11.94
N GLY A 153 -0.25 1.83 -11.98
CA GLY A 153 -0.52 3.21 -12.38
C GLY A 153 -1.14 3.29 -13.78
N LYS A 154 -0.63 2.50 -14.71
CA LYS A 154 -1.16 2.43 -16.07
C LYS A 154 -2.56 1.83 -16.13
N GLN A 155 -2.81 0.80 -15.33
CA GLN A 155 -4.14 0.18 -15.26
C GLN A 155 -5.21 1.13 -14.76
N MET A 156 -4.83 2.15 -13.99
CA MET A 156 -5.75 3.13 -13.42
C MET A 156 -5.99 4.34 -14.33
N GLU A 157 -5.26 4.45 -15.42
CA GLU A 157 -5.50 5.50 -16.40
C GLU A 157 -6.82 5.27 -17.13
N SER A 158 -7.58 6.33 -17.30
CA SER A 158 -8.87 6.27 -18.01
C SER A 158 -8.72 6.67 -19.47
#